data_dac0cac70a28581f0af1e8e4e6f19f55
#
_entry.id   dac0cac70a28581f0af1e8e4e6f19f55
#
_cell.length_a   1.000
_cell.length_b   1.000
_cell.length_c   1.000
_cell.angle_alpha   90.00
_cell.angle_beta   90.00
_cell.angle_gamma   90.00
#
_symmetry.space_group_name_H-M   'P 1'
#
loop_
_entity.id
_entity.type
_entity.pdbx_description
1 polymer ?
#
loop_
_entity_poly.entity_id
_entity_poly.type
_entity_poly.pdbx_seq_one_letter_code
_entity_poly.pdbx_strand_id
1 'polypeptide(L)'
;MYFGSDNQTGASSKVMEMLAQANSEYTHGYGDDQWTYQATDNLKTLFECDLDVFFVATGTAANSLALSCLAQPWEAILCHSSAHIIVDESTAPEFFTGGSRMLPLAGGEGKMTPTHLQNYFKNAGSDYPHNVCARALSVTQISE
;
A
#
# COMPACT_ATOMS: atom_id res chain seq x y z
N MET A 1 5.23 -21.19 18.23
CA MET A 1 4.58 -20.00 17.69
C MET A 1 5.42 -19.58 16.48
N TYR A 2 4.79 -19.42 15.34
CA TYR A 2 5.50 -19.08 14.08
C TYR A 2 5.27 -17.59 13.81
N PHE A 3 6.34 -16.84 13.60
CA PHE A 3 6.33 -15.41 13.31
C PHE A 3 6.89 -15.08 11.91
N GLY A 4 6.72 -16.02 10.97
CA GLY A 4 7.23 -15.85 9.62
C GLY A 4 6.38 -14.85 8.83
N SER A 5 5.18 -15.23 8.48
CA SER A 5 4.24 -14.39 7.73
C SER A 5 2.80 -14.76 8.08
N ASP A 6 1.89 -13.78 8.00
CA ASP A 6 0.47 -13.97 8.21
C ASP A 6 -0.17 -14.91 7.19
N ASN A 7 0.38 -14.98 5.98
CA ASN A 7 -0.10 -15.89 4.91
C ASN A 7 0.22 -17.38 5.15
N GLN A 8 0.96 -17.71 6.20
CA GLN A 8 1.28 -19.10 6.60
C GLN A 8 0.22 -19.70 7.53
N THR A 9 -0.73 -18.94 8.00
CA THR A 9 -1.78 -19.39 8.91
C THR A 9 -3.11 -19.58 8.17
N GLY A 10 -3.94 -20.48 8.71
CA GLY A 10 -5.33 -20.61 8.23
C GLY A 10 -6.17 -19.39 8.62
N ALA A 11 -7.24 -19.16 7.89
CA ALA A 11 -8.23 -18.13 8.24
C ALA A 11 -8.88 -18.43 9.60
N SER A 12 -9.26 -17.38 10.33
CA SER A 12 -9.97 -17.54 11.59
C SER A 12 -11.35 -18.19 11.38
N SER A 13 -11.89 -18.84 12.42
CA SER A 13 -13.22 -19.47 12.36
C SER A 13 -14.29 -18.47 11.94
N LYS A 14 -14.24 -17.22 12.39
CA LYS A 14 -15.17 -16.16 12.00
C LYS A 14 -15.11 -15.86 10.50
N VAL A 15 -13.92 -15.83 9.89
CA VAL A 15 -13.77 -15.64 8.45
C VAL A 15 -14.38 -16.82 7.70
N MET A 16 -14.14 -18.06 8.15
CA MET A 16 -14.69 -19.25 7.53
C MET A 16 -16.21 -19.32 7.64
N GLU A 17 -16.78 -18.90 8.77
CA GLU A 17 -18.24 -18.80 8.97
C GLU A 17 -18.86 -17.78 8.00
N MET A 18 -18.25 -16.60 7.86
CA MET A 18 -18.69 -15.58 6.91
C MET A 18 -18.58 -16.03 5.46
N LEU A 19 -17.51 -16.75 5.10
CA LEU A 19 -17.38 -17.34 3.77
C LEU A 19 -18.48 -18.36 3.48
N ALA A 20 -18.78 -19.24 4.44
CA ALA A 20 -19.87 -20.21 4.32
C ALA A 20 -21.22 -19.52 4.14
N GLN A 21 -21.47 -18.45 4.89
CA GLN A 21 -22.67 -17.65 4.79
C GLN A 21 -22.77 -16.97 3.41
N ALA A 22 -21.71 -16.30 2.96
CA ALA A 22 -21.69 -15.64 1.66
C ALA A 22 -21.84 -16.60 0.49
N ASN A 23 -21.41 -17.85 0.64
CA ASN A 23 -21.52 -18.90 -0.37
C ASN A 23 -22.88 -19.62 -0.39
N SER A 24 -23.79 -19.31 0.53
CA SER A 24 -25.08 -20.01 0.66
C SER A 24 -26.18 -19.50 -0.27
N GLU A 25 -26.01 -18.31 -0.83
CA GLU A 25 -27.03 -17.62 -1.61
C GLU A 25 -26.48 -17.17 -2.97
N TYR A 26 -27.40 -16.96 -3.91
CA TYR A 26 -27.09 -16.34 -5.19
C TYR A 26 -26.93 -14.82 -5.00
N THR A 27 -25.84 -14.26 -5.51
CA THR A 27 -25.58 -12.83 -5.46
C THR A 27 -25.02 -12.32 -6.79
N HIS A 28 -25.16 -11.02 -7.05
CA HIS A 28 -24.55 -10.39 -8.22
C HIS A 28 -23.03 -10.40 -8.12
N GLY A 29 -22.36 -10.39 -9.27
CA GLY A 29 -20.91 -10.27 -9.35
C GLY A 29 -20.44 -8.81 -9.53
N TYR A 30 -19.14 -8.64 -9.69
CA TYR A 30 -18.49 -7.37 -10.04
C TYR A 30 -18.63 -6.26 -8.99
N GLY A 31 -18.77 -6.63 -7.73
CA GLY A 31 -18.92 -5.67 -6.63
C GLY A 31 -20.35 -5.11 -6.46
N ASP A 32 -21.32 -5.61 -7.23
CA ASP A 32 -22.74 -5.26 -7.10
C ASP A 32 -23.45 -6.27 -6.20
N ASP A 33 -22.99 -6.39 -4.95
CA ASP A 33 -23.48 -7.36 -3.99
C ASP A 33 -23.50 -6.80 -2.56
N GLN A 34 -24.34 -7.36 -1.72
CA GLN A 34 -24.53 -6.93 -0.34
C GLN A 34 -23.26 -7.01 0.51
N TRP A 35 -22.37 -7.96 0.23
CA TRP A 35 -21.13 -8.15 1.01
C TRP A 35 -20.13 -7.04 0.72
N THR A 36 -19.99 -6.67 -0.56
CA THR A 36 -19.17 -5.54 -0.99
C THR A 36 -19.68 -4.22 -0.43
N TYR A 37 -20.99 -3.98 -0.47
CA TYR A 37 -21.59 -2.79 0.13
C TYR A 37 -21.37 -2.73 1.63
N GLN A 38 -21.63 -3.82 2.36
CA GLN A 38 -21.42 -3.88 3.80
C GLN A 38 -19.96 -3.67 4.20
N ALA A 39 -19.02 -4.25 3.45
CA ALA A 39 -17.59 -4.05 3.68
C ALA A 39 -17.19 -2.57 3.46
N THR A 40 -17.71 -1.95 2.40
CA THR A 40 -17.48 -0.52 2.12
C THR A 40 -18.03 0.38 3.23
N ASP A 41 -19.26 0.13 3.68
CA ASP A 41 -19.88 0.91 4.77
C ASP A 41 -19.15 0.74 6.10
N ASN A 42 -18.64 -0.47 6.38
CA ASN A 42 -17.81 -0.71 7.56
C ASN A 42 -16.50 0.08 7.50
N LEU A 43 -15.86 0.16 6.33
CA LEU A 43 -14.65 0.95 6.14
C LEU A 43 -14.92 2.46 6.24
N LYS A 44 -16.02 2.97 5.67
CA LYS A 44 -16.46 4.36 5.87
C LYS A 44 -16.67 4.70 7.34
N THR A 45 -17.28 3.79 8.09
CA THR A 45 -17.47 3.94 9.53
C THR A 45 -16.14 3.92 10.29
N LEU A 46 -15.24 3.00 9.94
CA LEU A 46 -13.92 2.87 10.58
C LEU A 46 -13.04 4.10 10.36
N PHE A 47 -13.04 4.65 9.16
CA PHE A 47 -12.25 5.83 8.79
C PHE A 47 -12.96 7.17 9.06
N GLU A 48 -14.22 7.12 9.50
CA GLU A 48 -15.04 8.30 9.81
C GLU A 48 -15.12 9.31 8.65
N CYS A 49 -15.09 8.82 7.41
CA CYS A 49 -15.16 9.66 6.21
C CYS A 49 -15.85 8.94 5.06
N ASP A 50 -16.34 9.72 4.10
CA ASP A 50 -16.76 9.18 2.81
C ASP A 50 -15.52 8.82 1.98
N LEU A 51 -15.51 7.60 1.43
CA LEU A 51 -14.38 7.06 0.68
C LEU A 51 -14.83 6.06 -0.37
N ASP A 52 -14.01 5.89 -1.39
CA ASP A 52 -14.12 4.81 -2.35
C ASP A 52 -13.23 3.62 -1.96
N VAL A 53 -13.75 2.41 -2.11
CA VAL A 53 -13.04 1.17 -1.75
C VAL A 53 -12.83 0.32 -3.00
N PHE A 54 -11.60 -0.07 -3.22
CA PHE A 54 -11.19 -0.96 -4.32
C PHE A 54 -10.58 -2.24 -3.74
N PHE A 55 -11.27 -3.36 -3.92
CA PHE A 55 -10.77 -4.66 -3.49
C PHE A 55 -9.83 -5.23 -4.55
N VAL A 56 -8.62 -5.59 -4.15
CA VAL A 56 -7.58 -6.15 -5.01
C VAL A 56 -7.07 -7.49 -4.48
N ALA A 57 -6.43 -8.27 -5.33
CA ALA A 57 -6.05 -9.64 -4.98
C ALA A 57 -4.83 -9.73 -4.05
N THR A 58 -3.95 -8.71 -4.05
CA THR A 58 -2.70 -8.74 -3.27
C THR A 58 -2.34 -7.36 -2.75
N GLY A 59 -1.53 -7.30 -1.68
CA GLY A 59 -0.95 -6.05 -1.17
C GLY A 59 -0.07 -5.35 -2.20
N THR A 60 0.70 -6.10 -2.99
CA THR A 60 1.50 -5.56 -4.09
C THR A 60 0.64 -4.85 -5.13
N ALA A 61 -0.53 -5.41 -5.47
CA ALA A 61 -1.47 -4.74 -6.37
C ALA A 61 -2.03 -3.44 -5.74
N ALA A 62 -2.36 -3.47 -4.45
CA ALA A 62 -2.82 -2.29 -3.72
C ALA A 62 -1.75 -1.18 -3.72
N ASN A 63 -0.52 -1.50 -3.34
CA ASN A 63 0.59 -0.55 -3.32
C ASN A 63 0.86 0.04 -4.71
N SER A 64 0.98 -0.81 -5.72
CA SER A 64 1.27 -0.38 -7.09
C SER A 64 0.19 0.55 -7.65
N LEU A 65 -1.07 0.23 -7.47
CA LEU A 65 -2.19 1.05 -7.92
C LEU A 65 -2.26 2.38 -7.15
N ALA A 66 -2.13 2.35 -5.82
CA ALA A 66 -2.13 3.55 -5.00
C ALA A 66 -0.99 4.49 -5.39
N LEU A 67 0.22 3.97 -5.56
CA LEU A 67 1.38 4.76 -5.96
C LEU A 67 1.24 5.32 -7.37
N SER A 68 0.63 4.59 -8.30
CA SER A 68 0.35 5.09 -9.66
C SER A 68 -0.63 6.26 -9.70
N CYS A 69 -1.50 6.38 -8.70
CA CYS A 69 -2.38 7.54 -8.55
C CYS A 69 -1.67 8.76 -7.94
N LEU A 70 -0.55 8.56 -7.24
CA LEU A 70 0.12 9.60 -6.47
C LEU A 70 1.34 10.20 -7.16
N ALA A 71 2.01 9.46 -8.05
CA ALA A 71 3.24 9.90 -8.69
C ALA A 71 3.22 9.69 -10.20
N GLN A 72 3.78 10.65 -10.93
CA GLN A 72 3.98 10.56 -12.37
C GLN A 72 5.27 9.80 -12.69
N PRO A 73 5.43 9.25 -13.91
CA PRO A 73 6.61 8.48 -14.31
C PRO A 73 7.96 9.17 -14.08
N TRP A 74 7.98 10.49 -14.11
CA TRP A 74 9.18 11.32 -13.91
C TRP A 74 9.36 11.86 -12.50
N GLU A 75 8.53 11.42 -11.55
CA GLU A 75 8.57 11.81 -10.15
C GLU A 75 9.17 10.68 -9.29
N ALA A 76 9.31 10.95 -8.01
CA ALA A 76 9.87 9.98 -7.06
C ALA A 76 8.94 9.72 -5.88
N ILE A 77 9.10 8.53 -5.33
CA ILE A 77 8.40 8.04 -4.15
C ILE A 77 9.44 7.78 -3.06
N LEU A 78 9.31 8.48 -1.94
CA LEU A 78 10.16 8.25 -0.77
C LEU A 78 9.66 7.02 -0.01
N CYS A 79 10.58 6.19 0.45
CA CYS A 79 10.27 5.05 1.32
C CYS A 79 11.47 4.74 2.22
N HIS A 80 11.29 3.89 3.23
CA HIS A 80 12.43 3.36 3.98
C HIS A 80 13.20 2.35 3.13
N SER A 81 14.51 2.23 3.34
CA SER A 81 15.37 1.29 2.60
C SER A 81 15.00 -0.19 2.77
N SER A 82 14.30 -0.54 3.85
CA SER A 82 13.72 -1.87 4.08
C SER A 82 12.20 -1.92 3.87
N ALA A 83 11.61 -0.94 3.17
CA ALA A 83 10.18 -0.96 2.90
C ALA A 83 9.82 -2.10 1.95
N HIS A 84 8.71 -2.78 2.21
CA HIS A 84 8.20 -3.90 1.40
C HIS A 84 8.13 -3.57 -0.09
N ILE A 85 7.70 -2.36 -0.45
CA ILE A 85 7.60 -1.91 -1.85
C ILE A 85 8.92 -1.91 -2.63
N ILE A 86 10.07 -1.92 -1.94
CA ILE A 86 11.38 -1.90 -2.58
C ILE A 86 12.13 -3.23 -2.44
N VAL A 87 11.85 -4.01 -1.38
CA VAL A 87 12.60 -5.25 -1.12
C VAL A 87 11.84 -6.51 -1.54
N ASP A 88 10.49 -6.50 -1.50
CA ASP A 88 9.68 -7.71 -1.66
C ASP A 88 8.60 -7.64 -2.75
N GLU A 89 8.53 -6.53 -3.51
CA GLU A 89 7.55 -6.38 -4.61
C GLU A 89 8.20 -6.37 -5.99
N SER A 90 9.46 -6.82 -6.08
CA SER A 90 10.24 -6.81 -7.32
C SER A 90 10.27 -5.38 -7.91
N THR A 91 9.81 -5.17 -9.14
CA THR A 91 9.70 -3.86 -9.79
C THR A 91 8.24 -3.48 -10.07
N ALA A 92 7.29 -4.10 -9.36
CA ALA A 92 5.87 -3.85 -9.61
C ALA A 92 5.47 -2.37 -9.40
N PRO A 93 5.88 -1.68 -8.31
CA PRO A 93 5.57 -0.28 -8.14
C PRO A 93 6.11 0.60 -9.28
N GLU A 94 7.36 0.40 -9.68
CA GLU A 94 7.97 1.14 -10.80
C GLU A 94 7.26 0.87 -12.13
N PHE A 95 6.90 -0.39 -12.37
CA PHE A 95 6.20 -0.77 -13.60
C PHE A 95 4.82 -0.09 -13.71
N PHE A 96 4.02 -0.17 -12.64
CA PHE A 96 2.66 0.37 -12.66
C PHE A 96 2.60 1.89 -12.56
N THR A 97 3.61 2.54 -11.97
CA THR A 97 3.75 4.01 -12.01
C THR A 97 4.30 4.53 -13.35
N GLY A 98 4.65 3.62 -14.27
CA GLY A 98 5.25 3.99 -15.56
C GLY A 98 6.71 4.43 -15.46
N GLY A 99 7.40 4.14 -14.34
CA GLY A 99 8.82 4.43 -14.16
C GLY A 99 9.15 5.43 -13.04
N SER A 100 8.22 5.75 -12.14
CA SER A 100 8.53 6.58 -10.96
C SER A 100 9.69 5.98 -10.17
N ARG A 101 10.58 6.84 -9.72
CA ARG A 101 11.78 6.40 -9.01
C ARG A 101 11.50 6.12 -7.54
N MET A 102 11.82 4.93 -7.05
CA MET A 102 11.87 4.68 -5.61
C MET A 102 13.13 5.31 -5.02
N LEU A 103 12.97 6.15 -4.00
CA LEU A 103 14.06 6.79 -3.28
C LEU A 103 14.11 6.28 -1.84
N PRO A 104 14.97 5.27 -1.57
CA PRO A 104 15.11 4.73 -0.24
C PRO A 104 15.82 5.71 0.68
N LEU A 105 15.20 6.00 1.83
CA LEU A 105 15.81 6.73 2.92
C LEU A 105 16.30 5.75 3.99
N ALA A 106 17.55 5.91 4.42
CA ALA A 106 18.07 5.16 5.54
C ALA A 106 17.45 5.63 6.84
N GLY A 107 17.09 4.69 7.71
CA GLY A 107 16.59 4.94 9.06
C GLY A 107 16.98 3.79 9.98
N GLY A 108 16.88 4.00 11.29
CA GLY A 108 17.07 2.93 12.28
C GLY A 108 15.80 2.10 12.45
N GLU A 109 15.95 0.79 12.65
CA GLU A 109 14.86 -0.12 13.01
C GLU A 109 13.68 -0.15 12.02
N GLY A 110 13.96 0.01 10.72
CA GLY A 110 12.91 0.01 9.69
C GLY A 110 11.97 1.21 9.71
N LYS A 111 12.27 2.25 10.49
CA LYS A 111 11.36 3.39 10.70
C LYS A 111 11.89 4.67 10.08
N MET A 112 11.02 5.36 9.37
CA MET A 112 11.25 6.75 8.97
C MET A 112 10.73 7.70 10.05
N THR A 113 11.50 8.75 10.28
CA THR A 113 11.13 9.84 11.19
C THR A 113 11.00 11.16 10.41
N PRO A 114 10.30 12.16 10.95
CA PRO A 114 10.24 13.48 10.34
C PRO A 114 11.64 14.09 10.08
N THR A 115 12.62 13.76 10.92
CA THR A 115 14.00 14.23 10.74
C THR A 115 14.63 13.66 9.46
N HIS A 116 14.37 12.41 9.10
CA HIS A 116 14.86 11.82 7.84
C HIS A 116 14.31 12.57 6.64
N LEU A 117 13.01 12.90 6.65
CA LEU A 117 12.38 13.69 5.59
C LEU A 117 12.92 15.11 5.53
N GLN A 118 13.06 15.78 6.68
CA GLN A 118 13.66 17.12 6.73
C GLN A 118 15.07 17.15 6.17
N ASN A 119 15.90 16.15 6.49
CA ASN A 119 17.26 16.03 5.96
C ASN A 119 17.26 15.77 4.45
N TYR A 120 16.35 14.91 3.98
CA TYR A 120 16.19 14.71 2.54
C TYR A 120 15.87 16.03 1.83
N PHE A 121 14.86 16.76 2.25
CA PHE A 121 14.44 18.00 1.61
C PHE A 121 15.47 19.15 1.73
N LYS A 122 16.27 19.17 2.80
CA LYS A 122 17.39 20.12 2.92
C LYS A 122 18.50 19.86 1.90
N ASN A 123 18.73 18.57 1.58
CA ASN A 123 19.84 18.13 0.74
C ASN A 123 19.45 17.88 -0.72
N ALA A 124 18.15 17.68 -0.99
CA ALA A 124 17.64 17.35 -2.33
C ALA A 124 17.82 18.47 -3.36
N GLY A 125 18.13 19.70 -2.89
CA GLY A 125 18.38 20.84 -3.75
C GLY A 125 17.16 21.27 -4.59
N SER A 126 17.22 22.47 -5.13
CA SER A 126 16.20 23.01 -6.06
C SER A 126 16.55 22.73 -7.53
N ASP A 127 17.37 21.72 -7.80
CA ASP A 127 17.95 21.47 -9.14
C ASP A 127 16.96 20.76 -10.09
N TYR A 128 15.66 21.05 -9.96
CA TYR A 128 14.72 20.68 -11.02
C TYR A 128 15.08 21.45 -12.32
N PRO A 129 15.17 20.81 -13.50
CA PRO A 129 14.75 19.42 -13.77
C PRO A 129 15.84 18.34 -13.65
N HIS A 130 17.04 18.67 -13.17
CA HIS A 130 18.15 17.72 -13.12
C HIS A 130 17.93 16.61 -12.06
N ASN A 131 17.21 16.92 -11.00
CA ASN A 131 16.84 15.96 -9.97
C ASN A 131 15.34 15.67 -10.00
N VAL A 132 14.98 14.43 -9.67
CA VAL A 132 13.58 14.01 -9.55
C VAL A 132 12.91 14.70 -8.35
N CYS A 133 11.66 15.10 -8.52
CA CYS A 133 10.85 15.64 -7.44
C CYS A 133 10.16 14.52 -6.67
N ALA A 134 10.35 14.47 -5.35
CA ALA A 134 9.61 13.55 -4.50
C ALA A 134 8.14 13.99 -4.40
N ARG A 135 7.22 13.10 -4.80
CA ARG A 135 5.79 13.39 -4.87
C ARG A 135 4.98 12.65 -3.82
N ALA A 136 5.41 11.45 -3.47
CA ALA A 136 4.72 10.59 -2.52
C ALA A 136 5.69 10.05 -1.46
N LEU A 137 5.13 9.67 -0.32
CA LEU A 137 5.80 8.97 0.76
C LEU A 137 5.05 7.68 1.02
N SER A 138 5.75 6.56 0.93
CA SER A 138 5.25 5.26 1.35
C SER A 138 5.83 4.88 2.70
N VAL A 139 4.97 4.55 3.64
CA VAL A 139 5.35 4.14 5.00
C VAL A 139 4.95 2.70 5.21
N THR A 140 5.93 1.83 5.42
CA THR A 140 5.72 0.43 5.79
C THR A 140 5.77 0.30 7.31
N GLN A 141 4.75 -0.28 7.87
CA GLN A 141 4.63 -0.67 9.28
C GLN A 141 3.84 -1.98 9.32
N ILE A 142 4.34 -3.00 9.78
CA ILE A 142 5.62 -3.37 10.40
C ILE A 142 6.51 -3.92 9.29
N SER A 143 7.82 -3.61 9.31
CA SER A 143 8.76 -4.27 8.38
C SER A 143 9.02 -5.70 8.85
N GLU A 144 9.03 -6.66 7.93
CA GLU A 144 9.43 -8.05 8.17
C GLU A 144 10.94 -8.18 8.37
#